data_90e75100b54a83d9ae26d1a4895fc5be
#
_entry.id   90e75100b54a83d9ae26d1a4895fc5be
#
_cell.length_a   1.000
_cell.length_b   1.000
_cell.length_c   1.000
_cell.angle_alpha   90.00
_cell.angle_beta   90.00
_cell.angle_gamma   90.00
#
_symmetry.space_group_name_H-M   'P 1'
#
loop_
_entity.id
_entity.type
_entity.pdbx_description
1 polymer ?
#
loop_
_entity_poly.entity_id
_entity_poly.type
_entity_poly.pdbx_seq_one_letter_code
_entity_poly.pdbx_strand_id
1 'polypeptide(L)'
;RFNDIMEIEKNPDGFSSEGSITLMDRPANFNTESFISMDPPKHDVQRMSVTGVVAPVNLAKLEPIIRERACNILDDLPISEPFNWVDEVSVELTTQILATLFDFPYEDRYRLTYWSDMATSSELQGGPTPESERQAALRECLEVFTELWNERVKRDPNDSFDLITMMAHNRDMQNMDPLEYLGNLILLIVGGNDTTRNSLTGGIYFMNQFPEQFEKLKANHKLIPKAVPEIIRY
;
A
#
# COMPACT_ATOMS: atom_id res chain seq x y z
N ARG A 1 3.20 22.56 -14.24
CA ARG A 1 3.61 21.92 -15.52
C ARG A 1 4.60 20.80 -15.22
N PHE A 2 4.84 19.89 -16.15
CA PHE A 2 5.74 18.74 -15.95
C PHE A 2 7.14 19.18 -15.48
N ASN A 3 7.73 20.20 -16.15
CA ASN A 3 9.07 20.67 -15.79
C ASN A 3 9.11 21.30 -14.38
N ASP A 4 8.04 22.00 -13.98
CA ASP A 4 7.95 22.61 -12.66
C ASP A 4 7.86 21.52 -11.57
N ILE A 5 7.13 20.44 -11.83
CA ILE A 5 7.07 19.25 -10.95
C ILE A 5 8.46 18.63 -10.83
N MET A 6 9.15 18.43 -11.96
CA MET A 6 10.50 17.85 -11.97
C MET A 6 11.53 18.69 -11.25
N GLU A 7 11.39 20.03 -11.28
CA GLU A 7 12.25 20.96 -10.55
C GLU A 7 12.04 20.84 -9.03
N ILE A 8 10.77 20.80 -8.60
CA ILE A 8 10.39 20.65 -7.19
C ILE A 8 10.86 19.31 -6.64
N GLU A 9 10.48 18.21 -7.31
CA GLU A 9 10.76 16.85 -6.86
C GLU A 9 12.26 16.50 -6.79
N LYS A 10 13.10 17.18 -7.58
CA LYS A 10 14.54 16.95 -7.60
C LYS A 10 15.34 17.90 -6.70
N ASN A 11 14.69 18.80 -5.99
CA ASN A 11 15.33 19.82 -5.17
C ASN A 11 14.85 19.76 -3.71
N PRO A 12 15.21 18.72 -2.96
CA PRO A 12 14.81 18.58 -1.55
C PRO A 12 15.38 19.68 -0.65
N ASP A 13 16.50 20.30 -1.03
CA ASP A 13 17.07 21.42 -0.28
C ASP A 13 16.21 22.70 -0.38
N GLY A 14 15.48 22.84 -1.49
CA GLY A 14 14.58 23.98 -1.72
C GLY A 14 13.11 23.72 -1.38
N PHE A 15 12.71 22.44 -1.40
CA PHE A 15 11.33 22.02 -1.20
C PHE A 15 11.29 20.83 -0.25
N SER A 16 11.05 21.09 1.03
CA SER A 16 10.98 20.07 2.08
C SER A 16 9.69 19.24 1.96
N SER A 17 9.80 17.95 2.28
CA SER A 17 8.66 17.03 2.45
C SER A 17 8.17 16.98 3.91
N GLU A 18 8.86 17.64 4.83
CA GLU A 18 8.46 17.65 6.24
C GLU A 18 7.10 18.32 6.46
N GLY A 19 6.39 17.86 7.48
CA GLY A 19 5.10 18.38 7.88
C GLY A 19 3.95 17.42 7.58
N SER A 20 3.33 17.51 6.43
CA SER A 20 2.17 16.65 6.10
C SER A 20 2.14 16.30 4.61
N ILE A 21 1.63 15.12 4.30
CA ILE A 21 1.31 14.71 2.91
C ILE A 21 0.00 15.29 2.40
N THR A 22 -0.74 15.97 3.26
CA THR A 22 -2.02 16.65 2.95
C THR A 22 -1.87 18.15 3.16
N LEU A 23 -2.85 18.93 2.68
CA LEU A 23 -2.90 20.38 2.87
C LEU A 23 -3.30 20.80 4.30
N MET A 24 -3.34 19.87 5.24
CA MET A 24 -3.72 20.11 6.63
C MET A 24 -2.56 19.77 7.57
N ASP A 25 -2.47 20.51 8.66
CA ASP A 25 -1.53 20.22 9.73
C ASP A 25 -1.93 18.91 10.44
N ARG A 26 -0.92 18.17 10.90
CA ARG A 26 -1.16 16.94 11.67
C ARG A 26 -1.67 17.27 13.07
N PRO A 27 -2.59 16.43 13.61
CA PRO A 27 -2.98 16.56 15.02
C PRO A 27 -1.77 16.40 15.94
N ALA A 28 -1.54 17.38 16.81
CA ALA A 28 -0.36 17.39 17.70
C ALA A 28 -0.33 16.19 18.68
N ASN A 29 -1.49 15.62 19.01
CA ASN A 29 -1.65 14.50 19.95
C ASN A 29 -1.60 13.11 19.29
N PHE A 30 -1.55 13.04 17.95
CA PHE A 30 -1.49 11.78 17.19
C PHE A 30 -0.72 11.99 15.87
N ASN A 31 0.56 12.30 16.00
CA ASN A 31 1.43 12.54 14.84
C ASN A 31 2.03 11.23 14.35
N THR A 32 1.41 10.63 13.34
CA THR A 32 1.90 9.45 12.64
C THR A 32 2.82 9.85 11.49
N GLU A 33 4.06 10.21 11.81
CA GLU A 33 5.07 10.55 10.82
C GLU A 33 5.52 9.29 10.04
N SER A 34 5.74 9.41 8.75
CA SER A 34 6.25 8.34 7.90
C SER A 34 7.33 8.86 6.97
N PHE A 35 8.13 7.98 6.39
CA PHE A 35 9.27 8.41 5.57
C PHE A 35 8.87 9.28 4.37
N ILE A 36 7.66 9.16 3.83
CA ILE A 36 7.18 10.00 2.71
C ILE A 36 7.10 11.49 3.07
N SER A 37 7.05 11.82 4.37
CA SER A 37 6.99 13.18 4.89
C SER A 37 8.22 13.50 5.73
N MET A 38 9.36 13.00 5.31
CA MET A 38 10.67 13.26 5.89
C MET A 38 11.62 13.75 4.81
N ASP A 39 12.61 14.52 5.20
CA ASP A 39 13.72 14.93 4.35
C ASP A 39 14.93 14.00 4.50
N PRO A 40 15.87 14.01 3.54
CA PRO A 40 17.16 13.34 3.71
C PRO A 40 17.92 13.88 4.93
N PRO A 41 18.71 13.04 5.64
CA PRO A 41 19.00 11.63 5.36
C PRO A 41 17.98 10.65 5.93
N LYS A 42 17.07 11.08 6.80
CA LYS A 42 16.12 10.19 7.50
C LYS A 42 15.18 9.48 6.52
N HIS A 43 14.64 10.23 5.53
CA HIS A 43 13.87 9.67 4.42
C HIS A 43 14.59 8.52 3.74
N ASP A 44 15.83 8.73 3.32
CA ASP A 44 16.58 7.78 2.51
C ASP A 44 16.83 6.48 3.28
N VAL A 45 17.23 6.60 4.53
CA VAL A 45 17.47 5.45 5.41
C VAL A 45 16.23 4.60 5.58
N GLN A 46 15.10 5.19 5.90
CA GLN A 46 13.86 4.45 6.15
C GLN A 46 13.28 3.86 4.85
N ARG A 47 13.27 4.63 3.76
CA ARG A 47 12.84 4.14 2.45
C ARG A 47 13.69 2.96 1.97
N MET A 48 15.01 3.05 2.11
CA MET A 48 15.93 1.98 1.71
C MET A 48 15.68 0.69 2.50
N SER A 49 15.27 0.76 3.76
CA SER A 49 15.00 -0.42 4.58
C SER A 49 13.88 -1.31 4.03
N VAL A 50 12.88 -0.74 3.36
CA VAL A 50 11.71 -1.46 2.81
C VAL A 50 11.80 -1.68 1.30
N THR A 51 12.72 -1.01 0.61
CA THR A 51 12.85 -1.09 -0.86
C THR A 51 13.14 -2.51 -1.35
N GLY A 52 13.82 -3.32 -0.53
CA GLY A 52 14.15 -4.70 -0.86
C GLY A 52 12.93 -5.58 -1.18
N VAL A 53 11.80 -5.36 -0.54
CA VAL A 53 10.56 -6.14 -0.78
C VAL A 53 10.10 -6.03 -2.24
N VAL A 54 10.21 -4.85 -2.83
CA VAL A 54 9.82 -4.58 -4.23
C VAL A 54 11.00 -4.63 -5.20
N ALA A 55 12.16 -5.13 -4.78
CA ALA A 55 13.28 -5.34 -5.69
C ALA A 55 12.93 -6.34 -6.79
N PRO A 56 13.45 -6.19 -8.03
CA PRO A 56 13.10 -7.04 -9.16
C PRO A 56 13.22 -8.55 -8.89
N VAL A 57 14.24 -8.96 -8.12
CA VAL A 57 14.45 -10.36 -7.73
C VAL A 57 13.35 -10.89 -6.83
N ASN A 58 12.79 -10.06 -5.95
CA ASN A 58 11.72 -10.44 -5.04
C ASN A 58 10.35 -10.33 -5.74
N LEU A 59 10.16 -9.34 -6.60
CA LEU A 59 8.97 -9.27 -7.46
C LEU A 59 8.84 -10.50 -8.37
N ALA A 60 9.95 -11.01 -8.89
CA ALA A 60 9.95 -12.25 -9.67
C ALA A 60 9.52 -13.48 -8.86
N LYS A 61 9.75 -13.50 -7.53
CA LYS A 61 9.24 -14.55 -6.64
C LYS A 61 7.76 -14.37 -6.31
N LEU A 62 7.29 -13.12 -6.25
CA LEU A 62 5.89 -12.79 -5.97
C LEU A 62 4.98 -12.99 -7.19
N GLU A 63 5.48 -12.83 -8.41
CA GLU A 63 4.69 -12.95 -9.63
C GLU A 63 3.86 -14.26 -9.71
N PRO A 64 4.43 -15.46 -9.51
CA PRO A 64 3.64 -16.70 -9.57
C PRO A 64 2.56 -16.75 -8.47
N ILE A 65 2.83 -16.22 -7.28
CA ILE A 65 1.87 -16.15 -6.17
C ILE A 65 0.71 -15.22 -6.54
N ILE A 66 1.02 -14.03 -7.06
CA ILE A 66 0.02 -13.04 -7.49
C ILE A 66 -0.84 -13.64 -8.62
N ARG A 67 -0.23 -14.32 -9.58
CA ARG A 67 -0.91 -14.96 -10.70
C ARG A 67 -1.87 -16.06 -10.22
N GLU A 68 -1.41 -16.95 -9.36
CA GLU A 68 -2.22 -18.02 -8.77
C GLU A 68 -3.44 -17.44 -8.04
N ARG A 69 -3.24 -16.45 -7.18
CA ARG A 69 -4.33 -15.81 -6.45
C ARG A 69 -5.31 -15.11 -7.37
N ALA A 70 -4.82 -14.38 -8.37
CA ALA A 70 -5.68 -13.73 -9.35
C ALA A 70 -6.51 -14.77 -10.14
N CYS A 71 -5.92 -15.91 -10.52
CA CYS A 71 -6.66 -16.99 -11.19
C CYS A 71 -7.73 -17.58 -10.26
N ASN A 72 -7.39 -17.92 -9.02
CA ASN A 72 -8.34 -18.50 -8.07
C ASN A 72 -9.52 -17.54 -7.80
N ILE A 73 -9.26 -16.26 -7.58
CA ILE A 73 -10.31 -15.26 -7.39
C ILE A 73 -11.24 -15.19 -8.61
N LEU A 74 -10.66 -15.18 -9.82
CA LEU A 74 -11.46 -15.08 -11.05
C LEU A 74 -12.22 -16.36 -11.36
N ASP A 75 -11.68 -17.55 -11.01
CA ASP A 75 -12.32 -18.84 -11.20
C ASP A 75 -13.48 -19.06 -10.23
N ASP A 76 -13.43 -18.44 -9.04
CA ASP A 76 -14.48 -18.51 -8.00
C ASP A 76 -15.63 -17.54 -8.24
N LEU A 77 -15.53 -16.63 -9.23
CA LEU A 77 -16.59 -15.65 -9.50
C LEU A 77 -17.89 -16.32 -9.97
N PRO A 78 -19.06 -15.82 -9.55
CA PRO A 78 -20.35 -16.34 -9.98
C PRO A 78 -20.53 -16.21 -11.49
N ILE A 79 -21.00 -17.28 -12.14
CA ILE A 79 -21.30 -17.31 -13.56
C ILE A 79 -22.77 -16.97 -13.77
N SER A 80 -23.04 -16.01 -14.66
CA SER A 80 -24.40 -15.57 -15.04
C SER A 80 -25.18 -14.85 -13.93
N GLU A 81 -24.51 -14.40 -12.87
CA GLU A 81 -25.09 -13.60 -11.81
C GLU A 81 -24.30 -12.30 -11.66
N PRO A 82 -24.94 -11.16 -11.32
CA PRO A 82 -24.25 -9.93 -11.00
C PRO A 82 -23.45 -10.09 -9.70
N PHE A 83 -22.24 -9.53 -9.66
CA PHE A 83 -21.42 -9.48 -8.46
C PHE A 83 -20.73 -8.11 -8.33
N ASN A 84 -20.23 -7.80 -7.13
CA ASN A 84 -19.47 -6.58 -6.88
C ASN A 84 -18.00 -6.80 -7.18
N TRP A 85 -17.52 -6.29 -8.31
CA TRP A 85 -16.10 -6.41 -8.70
C TRP A 85 -15.14 -5.83 -7.65
N VAL A 86 -15.55 -4.75 -6.96
CA VAL A 86 -14.69 -4.11 -5.95
C VAL A 86 -14.43 -5.09 -4.82
N ASP A 87 -15.46 -5.71 -4.28
CA ASP A 87 -15.36 -6.58 -3.12
C ASP A 87 -14.75 -7.93 -3.50
N GLU A 88 -15.28 -8.57 -4.56
CA GLU A 88 -14.90 -9.95 -4.92
C GLU A 88 -13.53 -10.04 -5.60
N VAL A 89 -13.06 -8.97 -6.25
CA VAL A 89 -11.79 -9.02 -6.99
C VAL A 89 -10.78 -8.00 -6.46
N SER A 90 -11.12 -6.71 -6.49
CA SER A 90 -10.11 -5.67 -6.24
C SER A 90 -9.65 -5.67 -4.79
N VAL A 91 -10.57 -5.72 -3.83
CA VAL A 91 -10.27 -5.81 -2.39
C VAL A 91 -9.63 -7.14 -2.06
N GLU A 92 -10.19 -8.24 -2.54
CA GLU A 92 -9.68 -9.57 -2.23
C GLU A 92 -8.23 -9.76 -2.69
N LEU A 93 -7.91 -9.39 -3.93
CA LEU A 93 -6.55 -9.52 -4.45
C LEU A 93 -5.55 -8.64 -3.69
N THR A 94 -5.87 -7.37 -3.48
CA THR A 94 -4.96 -6.45 -2.79
C THR A 94 -4.72 -6.88 -1.34
N THR A 95 -5.77 -7.32 -0.65
CA THR A 95 -5.70 -7.78 0.74
C THR A 95 -4.84 -9.04 0.88
N GLN A 96 -4.99 -10.00 -0.03
CA GLN A 96 -4.17 -11.21 -0.05
C GLN A 96 -2.69 -10.90 -0.30
N ILE A 97 -2.39 -9.98 -1.23
CA ILE A 97 -1.01 -9.62 -1.54
C ILE A 97 -0.38 -8.83 -0.39
N LEU A 98 -1.11 -7.90 0.22
CA LEU A 98 -0.64 -7.19 1.41
C LEU A 98 -0.31 -8.15 2.56
N ALA A 99 -1.20 -9.10 2.85
CA ALA A 99 -0.93 -10.11 3.87
C ALA A 99 0.38 -10.87 3.59
N THR A 100 0.69 -11.16 2.32
CA THR A 100 1.97 -11.76 1.94
C THR A 100 3.16 -10.83 2.15
N LEU A 101 3.04 -9.55 1.78
CA LEU A 101 4.12 -8.58 1.91
C LEU A 101 4.49 -8.28 3.36
N PHE A 102 3.52 -8.38 4.28
CA PHE A 102 3.72 -8.19 5.71
C PHE A 102 3.95 -9.51 6.48
N ASP A 103 3.85 -10.68 5.83
CA ASP A 103 3.72 -11.99 6.51
C ASP A 103 2.67 -11.93 7.63
N PHE A 104 1.52 -11.33 7.29
CA PHE A 104 0.39 -11.11 8.19
C PHE A 104 -0.51 -12.35 8.20
N PRO A 105 -1.15 -12.72 9.36
CA PRO A 105 -2.07 -13.85 9.41
C PRO A 105 -3.16 -13.76 8.34
N TYR A 106 -3.25 -14.80 7.51
CA TYR A 106 -4.11 -14.78 6.32
C TYR A 106 -5.59 -14.65 6.66
N GLU A 107 -6.02 -15.28 7.74
CA GLU A 107 -7.40 -15.24 8.23
C GLU A 107 -7.82 -13.83 8.66
N ASP A 108 -6.86 -13.05 9.15
CA ASP A 108 -7.08 -11.68 9.63
C ASP A 108 -6.83 -10.60 8.55
N ARG A 109 -6.54 -11.00 7.32
CA ARG A 109 -6.10 -10.09 6.24
C ARG A 109 -7.01 -8.90 5.98
N TYR A 110 -8.32 -9.04 6.19
CA TYR A 110 -9.28 -7.94 6.01
C TYR A 110 -9.11 -6.79 7.00
N ARG A 111 -8.42 -7.00 8.12
CA ARG A 111 -8.03 -5.92 9.03
C ARG A 111 -7.09 -4.92 8.35
N LEU A 112 -6.26 -5.36 7.40
CA LEU A 112 -5.40 -4.48 6.61
C LEU A 112 -6.23 -3.49 5.77
N THR A 113 -7.30 -3.97 5.12
CA THR A 113 -8.23 -3.10 4.40
C THR A 113 -8.98 -2.18 5.35
N TYR A 114 -9.49 -2.68 6.47
CA TYR A 114 -10.15 -1.88 7.48
C TYR A 114 -9.27 -0.72 7.98
N TRP A 115 -8.01 -0.99 8.35
CA TRP A 115 -7.09 0.07 8.79
C TRP A 115 -6.72 1.05 7.67
N SER A 116 -6.63 0.60 6.43
CA SER A 116 -6.45 1.46 5.26
C SER A 116 -7.62 2.44 5.10
N ASP A 117 -8.84 1.92 5.13
CA ASP A 117 -10.05 2.72 4.99
C ASP A 117 -10.17 3.73 6.16
N MET A 118 -9.90 3.30 7.40
CA MET A 118 -9.89 4.19 8.57
C MET A 118 -8.82 5.28 8.46
N ALA A 119 -7.64 4.96 7.94
CA ALA A 119 -6.56 5.94 7.77
C ALA A 119 -6.92 7.07 6.80
N THR A 120 -7.72 6.77 5.76
CA THR A 120 -8.04 7.68 4.66
C THR A 120 -9.41 8.34 4.78
N SER A 121 -10.25 7.98 5.75
CA SER A 121 -11.64 8.43 5.89
C SER A 121 -11.88 9.50 6.98
N SER A 122 -10.83 10.14 7.49
CA SER A 122 -10.89 11.12 8.59
C SER A 122 -11.83 12.29 8.31
N GLU A 123 -12.69 12.63 9.29
CA GLU A 123 -13.52 13.84 9.26
C GLU A 123 -12.72 15.12 9.12
N LEU A 124 -11.48 15.16 9.64
CA LEU A 124 -10.57 16.30 9.51
C LEU A 124 -10.15 16.56 8.05
N GLN A 125 -10.27 15.54 7.20
CA GLN A 125 -9.99 15.61 5.76
C GLN A 125 -11.27 15.61 4.91
N GLY A 126 -12.44 15.80 5.55
CA GLY A 126 -13.75 15.79 4.87
C GLY A 126 -14.32 14.39 4.68
N GLY A 127 -13.74 13.38 5.28
CA GLY A 127 -14.28 12.01 5.28
C GLY A 127 -15.40 11.80 6.31
N PRO A 128 -16.03 10.63 6.33
CA PRO A 128 -17.16 10.34 7.20
C PRO A 128 -16.79 9.88 8.61
N THR A 129 -15.52 9.53 8.88
CA THR A 129 -15.10 8.86 10.11
C THR A 129 -14.67 9.86 11.19
N PRO A 130 -15.30 9.85 12.38
CA PRO A 130 -14.87 10.64 13.52
C PRO A 130 -13.41 10.38 13.88
N GLU A 131 -12.65 11.44 14.20
CA GLU A 131 -11.21 11.31 14.49
C GLU A 131 -10.92 10.39 15.68
N SER A 132 -11.80 10.34 16.69
CA SER A 132 -11.66 9.43 17.82
C SER A 132 -11.75 7.96 17.42
N GLU A 133 -12.66 7.61 16.50
CA GLU A 133 -12.84 6.27 15.97
C GLU A 133 -11.65 5.87 15.08
N ARG A 134 -11.23 6.77 14.21
CA ARG A 134 -10.02 6.60 13.38
C ARG A 134 -8.79 6.32 14.25
N GLN A 135 -8.54 7.14 15.28
CA GLN A 135 -7.40 6.95 16.18
C GLN A 135 -7.50 5.64 16.96
N ALA A 136 -8.67 5.20 17.35
CA ALA A 136 -8.87 3.90 18.02
C ALA A 136 -8.47 2.74 17.11
N ALA A 137 -8.94 2.74 15.85
CA ALA A 137 -8.58 1.73 14.86
C ALA A 137 -7.07 1.72 14.56
N LEU A 138 -6.44 2.89 14.44
CA LEU A 138 -5.00 2.97 14.19
C LEU A 138 -4.14 2.54 15.40
N ARG A 139 -4.63 2.75 16.64
CA ARG A 139 -3.96 2.18 17.83
C ARG A 139 -4.07 0.66 17.87
N GLU A 140 -5.21 0.09 17.52
CA GLU A 140 -5.36 -1.35 17.36
C GLU A 140 -4.37 -1.90 16.30
N CYS A 141 -4.22 -1.21 15.16
CA CYS A 141 -3.22 -1.55 14.15
C CYS A 141 -1.80 -1.58 14.76
N LEU A 142 -1.44 -0.53 15.51
CA LEU A 142 -0.13 -0.45 16.17
C LEU A 142 0.10 -1.60 17.15
N GLU A 143 -0.89 -1.95 17.96
CA GLU A 143 -0.81 -3.06 18.93
C GLU A 143 -0.51 -4.38 18.21
N VAL A 144 -1.29 -4.72 17.20
CA VAL A 144 -1.12 -5.97 16.42
C VAL A 144 0.24 -6.02 15.73
N PHE A 145 0.64 -4.95 15.07
CA PHE A 145 1.93 -4.92 14.40
C PHE A 145 3.11 -4.86 15.37
N THR A 146 2.92 -4.35 16.58
CA THR A 146 3.94 -4.43 17.63
C THR A 146 4.15 -5.87 18.11
N GLU A 147 3.10 -6.67 18.23
CA GLU A 147 3.20 -8.10 18.52
C GLU A 147 3.98 -8.82 17.41
N LEU A 148 3.62 -8.60 16.16
CA LEU A 148 4.34 -9.17 15.01
C LEU A 148 5.81 -8.73 14.97
N TRP A 149 6.10 -7.46 15.23
CA TRP A 149 7.47 -6.96 15.36
C TRP A 149 8.27 -7.73 16.40
N ASN A 150 7.71 -7.89 17.61
CA ASN A 150 8.35 -8.60 18.72
C ASN A 150 8.61 -10.09 18.41
N GLU A 151 7.81 -10.70 17.55
CA GLU A 151 8.07 -12.03 17.03
C GLU A 151 9.21 -12.03 16.00
N ARG A 152 9.19 -11.09 15.04
CA ARG A 152 10.15 -11.02 13.94
C ARG A 152 11.57 -10.71 14.43
N VAL A 153 11.73 -9.87 15.44
CA VAL A 153 13.06 -9.60 16.06
C VAL A 153 13.73 -10.88 16.56
N LYS A 154 12.97 -11.91 16.92
CA LYS A 154 13.49 -13.19 17.43
C LYS A 154 13.83 -14.21 16.34
N ARG A 155 13.39 -13.98 15.10
CA ARG A 155 13.62 -14.86 13.94
C ARG A 155 14.94 -14.53 13.26
N ASP A 156 15.48 -15.48 12.49
CA ASP A 156 16.60 -15.19 11.58
C ASP A 156 16.09 -14.27 10.45
N PRO A 157 16.74 -13.12 10.19
CA PRO A 157 16.32 -12.21 9.12
C PRO A 157 16.38 -12.83 7.72
N ASN A 158 17.06 -13.97 7.55
CA ASN A 158 17.14 -14.67 6.28
C ASN A 158 15.97 -15.66 6.04
N ASP A 159 15.17 -15.94 7.05
CA ASP A 159 14.03 -16.87 6.95
C ASP A 159 12.84 -16.27 6.20
N SER A 160 12.73 -14.95 6.17
CA SER A 160 11.66 -14.23 5.48
C SER A 160 12.16 -12.91 4.91
N PHE A 161 11.50 -12.43 3.84
CA PHE A 161 11.77 -11.10 3.28
C PHE A 161 10.52 -10.19 3.35
N ASP A 162 9.64 -10.40 4.31
CA ASP A 162 8.48 -9.53 4.57
C ASP A 162 8.89 -8.15 5.13
N LEU A 163 7.97 -7.19 4.99
CA LEU A 163 8.19 -5.80 5.39
C LEU A 163 8.51 -5.65 6.88
N ILE A 164 7.87 -6.42 7.76
CA ILE A 164 8.08 -6.32 9.21
C ILE A 164 9.48 -6.82 9.57
N THR A 165 9.88 -8.00 9.05
CA THR A 165 11.21 -8.55 9.26
C THR A 165 12.29 -7.58 8.77
N MET A 166 12.11 -6.97 7.60
CA MET A 166 13.07 -6.00 7.06
C MET A 166 13.22 -4.77 7.95
N MET A 167 12.12 -4.20 8.44
CA MET A 167 12.15 -3.06 9.35
C MET A 167 12.75 -3.46 10.72
N ALA A 168 12.34 -4.58 11.28
CA ALA A 168 12.74 -5.03 12.62
C ALA A 168 14.24 -5.35 12.72
N HIS A 169 14.87 -5.81 11.63
CA HIS A 169 16.30 -6.12 11.59
C HIS A 169 17.16 -4.99 11.00
N ASN A 170 16.57 -3.88 10.57
CA ASN A 170 17.31 -2.72 10.14
C ASN A 170 17.79 -1.90 11.35
N ARG A 171 19.11 -1.66 11.44
CA ARG A 171 19.73 -0.94 12.56
C ARG A 171 19.14 0.44 12.80
N ASP A 172 18.80 1.14 11.73
CA ASP A 172 18.34 2.52 11.77
C ASP A 172 16.85 2.64 12.10
N MET A 173 16.11 1.52 12.05
CA MET A 173 14.68 1.45 12.36
C MET A 173 14.35 0.79 13.71
N GLN A 174 15.33 0.18 14.37
CA GLN A 174 15.12 -0.56 15.64
C GLN A 174 14.63 0.29 16.80
N ASN A 175 14.91 1.60 16.77
CA ASN A 175 14.56 2.55 17.84
C ASN A 175 13.53 3.60 17.37
N MET A 176 12.70 3.29 16.37
CA MET A 176 11.62 4.18 15.96
C MET A 176 10.65 4.46 17.11
N ASP A 177 10.14 5.68 17.17
CA ASP A 177 8.97 5.98 17.99
C ASP A 177 7.77 5.15 17.54
N PRO A 178 6.92 4.65 18.45
CA PRO A 178 5.75 3.84 18.09
C PRO A 178 4.81 4.51 17.08
N LEU A 179 4.61 5.82 17.16
CA LEU A 179 3.76 6.54 16.19
C LEU A 179 4.45 6.72 14.84
N GLU A 180 5.77 6.81 14.81
CA GLU A 180 6.55 6.80 13.56
C GLU A 180 6.49 5.41 12.91
N TYR A 181 6.59 4.33 13.69
CA TYR A 181 6.37 2.97 13.19
C TYR A 181 4.96 2.82 12.61
N LEU A 182 3.94 3.25 13.34
CA LEU A 182 2.56 3.26 12.84
C LEU A 182 2.43 4.07 11.54
N GLY A 183 3.04 5.24 11.47
CA GLY A 183 3.03 6.08 10.26
C GLY A 183 3.60 5.34 9.03
N ASN A 184 4.72 4.65 9.20
CA ASN A 184 5.32 3.84 8.15
C ASN A 184 4.45 2.63 7.76
N LEU A 185 3.82 1.96 8.73
CA LEU A 185 2.88 0.87 8.47
C LEU A 185 1.68 1.37 7.65
N ILE A 186 1.04 2.45 8.08
CA ILE A 186 -0.11 3.03 7.39
C ILE A 186 0.25 3.47 5.97
N LEU A 187 1.42 4.09 5.78
CA LEU A 187 1.91 4.44 4.44
C LEU A 187 1.99 3.21 3.53
N LEU A 188 2.55 2.11 4.02
CA LEU A 188 2.74 0.89 3.24
C LEU A 188 1.41 0.14 3.01
N ILE A 189 0.53 0.11 4.01
CA ILE A 189 -0.80 -0.51 3.92
C ILE A 189 -1.67 0.27 2.92
N VAL A 190 -1.82 1.57 3.08
CA VAL A 190 -2.64 2.43 2.20
C VAL A 190 -2.08 2.42 0.78
N GLY A 191 -0.76 2.59 0.63
CA GLY A 191 -0.09 2.59 -0.67
C GLY A 191 -0.25 1.27 -1.44
N GLY A 192 -0.24 0.14 -0.75
CA GLY A 192 -0.42 -1.18 -1.35
C GLY A 192 -1.89 -1.57 -1.59
N ASN A 193 -2.81 -1.04 -0.81
CA ASN A 193 -4.24 -1.36 -0.89
C ASN A 193 -5.01 -0.41 -1.81
N ASP A 194 -5.13 0.86 -1.45
CA ASP A 194 -6.06 1.81 -2.07
C ASP A 194 -5.75 2.09 -3.54
N THR A 195 -4.52 2.42 -3.85
CA THR A 195 -4.13 2.78 -5.22
C THR A 195 -4.25 1.61 -6.17
N THR A 196 -3.88 0.41 -5.73
CA THR A 196 -3.97 -0.81 -6.53
C THR A 196 -5.42 -1.25 -6.71
N ARG A 197 -6.22 -1.25 -5.64
CA ARG A 197 -7.67 -1.53 -5.66
C ARG A 197 -8.40 -0.62 -6.66
N ASN A 198 -8.15 0.68 -6.58
CA ASN A 198 -8.77 1.66 -7.47
C ASN A 198 -8.31 1.49 -8.92
N SER A 199 -7.04 1.15 -9.16
CA SER A 199 -6.53 0.89 -10.50
C SER A 199 -7.14 -0.38 -11.13
N LEU A 200 -7.31 -1.45 -10.36
CA LEU A 200 -8.01 -2.66 -10.82
C LEU A 200 -9.45 -2.38 -11.18
N THR A 201 -10.17 -1.67 -10.31
CA THR A 201 -11.57 -1.29 -10.53
C THR A 201 -11.72 -0.33 -11.73
N GLY A 202 -10.88 0.71 -11.79
CA GLY A 202 -10.84 1.66 -12.88
C GLY A 202 -10.53 0.99 -14.22
N GLY A 203 -9.60 0.03 -14.23
CA GLY A 203 -9.25 -0.73 -15.41
C GLY A 203 -10.45 -1.45 -16.04
N ILE A 204 -11.25 -2.15 -15.23
CA ILE A 204 -12.49 -2.80 -15.72
C ILE A 204 -13.52 -1.78 -16.17
N TYR A 205 -13.70 -0.69 -15.42
CA TYR A 205 -14.61 0.38 -15.78
C TYR A 205 -14.24 0.98 -17.15
N PHE A 206 -12.97 1.31 -17.36
CA PHE A 206 -12.51 1.89 -18.63
C PHE A 206 -12.58 0.90 -19.80
N MET A 207 -12.31 -0.37 -19.59
CA MET A 207 -12.50 -1.40 -20.62
C MET A 207 -13.95 -1.51 -21.08
N ASN A 208 -14.92 -1.26 -20.18
CA ASN A 208 -16.34 -1.18 -20.53
C ASN A 208 -16.70 0.13 -21.24
N GLN A 209 -16.09 1.25 -20.86
CA GLN A 209 -16.31 2.55 -21.51
C GLN A 209 -15.69 2.63 -22.92
N PHE A 210 -14.57 1.92 -23.13
CA PHE A 210 -13.80 1.95 -24.37
C PHE A 210 -13.60 0.52 -24.92
N PRO A 211 -14.67 -0.16 -25.38
CA PRO A 211 -14.61 -1.56 -25.81
C PRO A 211 -13.63 -1.81 -26.96
N GLU A 212 -13.40 -0.83 -27.83
CA GLU A 212 -12.40 -0.94 -28.90
C GLU A 212 -10.95 -1.00 -28.37
N GLN A 213 -10.66 -0.41 -27.21
CA GLN A 213 -9.36 -0.55 -26.54
C GLN A 213 -9.23 -1.91 -25.90
N PHE A 214 -10.29 -2.42 -25.31
CA PHE A 214 -10.33 -3.78 -24.75
C PHE A 214 -10.08 -4.85 -25.84
N GLU A 215 -10.74 -4.74 -27.01
CA GLU A 215 -10.51 -5.66 -28.12
C GLU A 215 -9.07 -5.59 -28.66
N LYS A 216 -8.44 -4.41 -28.70
CA LYS A 216 -7.01 -4.29 -29.02
C LYS A 216 -6.13 -5.02 -28.02
N LEU A 217 -6.43 -4.90 -26.72
CA LEU A 217 -5.67 -5.55 -25.67
C LEU A 217 -5.81 -7.07 -25.74
N LYS A 218 -7.03 -7.57 -25.97
CA LYS A 218 -7.31 -9.02 -26.22
C LYS A 218 -6.57 -9.57 -27.42
N ALA A 219 -6.54 -8.80 -28.50
CA ALA A 219 -5.85 -9.21 -29.73
C ALA A 219 -4.31 -9.17 -29.62
N ASN A 220 -3.77 -8.40 -28.68
CA ASN A 220 -2.33 -8.25 -28.52
C ASN A 220 -1.92 -8.02 -27.05
N HIS A 221 -1.67 -9.11 -26.33
CA HIS A 221 -1.26 -9.08 -24.92
C HIS A 221 0.09 -8.38 -24.68
N LYS A 222 0.91 -8.13 -25.71
CA LYS A 222 2.15 -7.33 -25.58
C LYS A 222 1.87 -5.85 -25.26
N LEU A 223 0.61 -5.43 -25.33
CA LEU A 223 0.18 -4.10 -24.91
C LEU A 223 -0.04 -3.98 -23.40
N ILE A 224 -0.17 -5.09 -22.64
CA ILE A 224 -0.43 -5.06 -21.20
C ILE A 224 0.56 -4.16 -20.43
N PRO A 225 1.88 -4.24 -20.63
CA PRO A 225 2.82 -3.35 -19.93
C PRO A 225 2.64 -1.85 -20.22
N LYS A 226 1.96 -1.50 -21.32
CA LYS A 226 1.60 -0.11 -21.65
C LYS A 226 0.21 0.26 -21.15
N ALA A 227 -0.70 -0.70 -21.05
CA ALA A 227 -2.05 -0.48 -20.55
C ALA A 227 -2.06 -0.15 -19.05
N VAL A 228 -1.20 -0.80 -18.26
CA VAL A 228 -1.12 -0.57 -16.80
C VAL A 228 -0.83 0.90 -16.45
N PRO A 229 0.26 1.53 -16.93
CA PRO A 229 0.51 2.95 -16.64
C PRO A 229 -0.56 3.88 -17.22
N GLU A 230 -1.24 3.51 -18.31
CA GLU A 230 -2.33 4.30 -18.87
C GLU A 230 -3.58 4.26 -17.97
N ILE A 231 -3.93 3.09 -17.41
CA ILE A 231 -5.01 2.96 -16.43
C ILE A 231 -4.72 3.81 -15.18
N ILE A 232 -3.47 3.79 -14.68
CA ILE A 232 -3.08 4.58 -13.50
C ILE A 232 -3.12 6.09 -13.79
N ARG A 233 -2.81 6.49 -15.02
CA ARG A 233 -2.79 7.90 -15.43
C ARG A 233 -4.20 8.48 -15.60
N TYR A 234 -5.16 7.67 -16.07
CA TYR A 234 -6.50 8.13 -16.45
C TYR A 234 -7.36 8.45 -15.24
#